data_c7acd48fdf82b166aa8895d8fa5ff1f4
#
_entry.id   c7acd48fdf82b166aa8895d8fa5ff1f4
#
_cell.length_a   1.000
_cell.length_b   1.000
_cell.length_c   1.000
_cell.angle_alpha   90.00
_cell.angle_beta   90.00
_cell.angle_gamma   90.00
#
_symmetry.space_group_name_H-M   'P 1'
#
loop_
_entity.id
_entity.type
_entity.pdbx_description
1 polymer ?
#
loop_
_entity_poly.entity_id
_entity_poly.type
_entity_poly.pdbx_seq_one_letter_code
_entity_poly.pdbx_strand_id
1 'polypeptide(L)'
;MISGLKLWNFSSGTHPEESLVGATFILKTCQRTLVLAYDRYPFVSDELPEHTLQTGEEAYLFLLETICGLKSKLIGENEIVGQFKEAYKIYGQSTFKDTKLLQILEKLFKDAKDIRTQYLIGISQKTYASLTRRHLIQRARAQHVVVIGSGTLAEDLINQFKKKAQVTICARNSQRVAELAKIHGLKVIPWDERHSLVNQPYLANTVGADSILFDENFFQQWTKKNEQRLFVDLGSPSVIKTALTIDEGIVRLEDIFNEGAIVEGQKQVQIQLARAAMQEITLKRKTLFEAKLKQSASVLAPQITQDMRYL
;
A
#
# COMPACT_ATOMS: atom_id res chain seq x y z
N MET A 1 9.70 3.40 25.59
CA MET A 1 9.25 2.28 24.72
C MET A 1 9.63 2.52 23.27
N ILE A 2 9.30 3.65 22.63
CA ILE A 2 9.71 3.85 21.22
C ILE A 2 11.23 3.97 21.04
N SER A 3 12.01 4.30 22.06
CA SER A 3 13.48 4.40 22.00
C SER A 3 14.19 3.12 21.51
N GLY A 4 13.63 1.95 21.81
CA GLY A 4 14.17 0.66 21.32
C GLY A 4 13.67 0.25 19.93
N LEU A 5 12.77 1.02 19.31
CA LEU A 5 12.30 0.74 17.97
C LEU A 5 13.42 0.96 16.95
N LYS A 6 13.62 -0.02 16.09
CA LYS A 6 14.56 0.03 14.95
C LYS A 6 13.82 -0.31 13.68
N LEU A 7 14.08 0.45 12.63
CA LEU A 7 13.47 0.32 11.31
C LEU A 7 14.54 0.32 10.24
N TRP A 8 14.65 -0.77 9.51
CA TRP A 8 15.44 -0.88 8.28
C TRP A 8 14.52 -0.70 7.09
N ASN A 9 14.86 0.24 6.22
CA ASN A 9 14.10 0.55 5.01
C ASN A 9 14.94 0.22 3.79
N PHE A 10 14.55 -0.81 3.06
CA PHE A 10 15.18 -1.31 1.84
C PHE A 10 14.42 -0.84 0.60
N SER A 11 15.12 -0.77 -0.52
CA SER A 11 14.51 -0.51 -1.82
C SER A 11 13.52 -1.61 -2.22
N SER A 12 12.60 -1.29 -3.12
CA SER A 12 11.68 -2.26 -3.73
C SER A 12 12.46 -3.38 -4.44
N GLY A 13 11.95 -4.60 -4.32
CA GLY A 13 12.61 -5.79 -4.91
C GLY A 13 13.73 -6.40 -4.08
N THR A 14 14.12 -5.77 -2.96
CA THR A 14 15.07 -6.36 -2.02
C THR A 14 14.38 -7.39 -1.12
N HIS A 15 15.03 -8.53 -0.89
CA HIS A 15 14.53 -9.65 -0.09
C HIS A 15 15.33 -9.87 1.20
N PRO A 16 15.28 -8.95 2.18
CA PRO A 16 16.04 -9.06 3.42
C PRO A 16 15.56 -10.20 4.33
N GLU A 17 14.37 -10.75 4.08
CA GLU A 17 13.77 -11.83 4.86
C GLU A 17 14.59 -13.12 4.87
N GLU A 18 15.39 -13.38 3.85
CA GLU A 18 16.28 -14.55 3.78
C GLU A 18 17.39 -14.53 4.84
N SER A 19 17.69 -13.34 5.35
CA SER A 19 18.71 -13.12 6.39
C SER A 19 18.12 -12.88 7.79
N LEU A 20 16.80 -12.99 7.99
CA LEU A 20 16.16 -12.66 9.27
C LEU A 20 16.24 -13.78 10.29
N VAL A 21 16.43 -13.39 11.55
CA VAL A 21 16.38 -14.28 12.73
C VAL A 21 15.16 -13.98 13.60
N GLY A 22 14.44 -15.04 13.91
CA GLY A 22 13.29 -14.97 14.82
C GLY A 22 12.10 -14.22 14.23
N ALA A 23 11.10 -13.93 15.08
CA ALA A 23 9.93 -13.21 14.67
C ALA A 23 10.21 -11.72 14.45
N THR A 24 10.20 -11.29 13.23
CA THR A 24 10.45 -9.91 12.82
C THR A 24 9.25 -9.40 12.04
N PHE A 25 8.83 -8.18 12.32
CA PHE A 25 7.77 -7.55 11.55
C PHE A 25 8.33 -7.09 10.20
N ILE A 26 7.68 -7.52 9.12
CA ILE A 26 8.06 -7.17 7.76
C ILE A 26 6.85 -6.57 7.04
N LEU A 27 7.05 -5.41 6.43
CA LEU A 27 6.07 -4.79 5.53
C LEU A 27 6.67 -4.66 4.14
N LYS A 28 6.10 -5.38 3.18
CA LYS A 28 6.46 -5.25 1.76
C LYS A 28 5.44 -4.40 1.03
N THR A 29 5.93 -3.45 0.27
CA THR A 29 5.13 -2.58 -0.60
C THR A 29 5.75 -2.52 -1.99
N CYS A 30 5.04 -1.96 -2.97
CA CYS A 30 5.59 -1.72 -4.31
C CYS A 30 6.79 -0.75 -4.34
N GLN A 31 7.05 -0.03 -3.23
CA GLN A 31 8.13 0.98 -3.18
C GLN A 31 9.27 0.60 -2.26
N ARG A 32 9.04 -0.25 -1.26
CA ARG A 32 10.04 -0.57 -0.23
C ARG A 32 9.69 -1.81 0.57
N THR A 33 10.70 -2.39 1.19
CA THR A 33 10.55 -3.39 2.25
C THR A 33 10.99 -2.79 3.56
N LEU A 34 10.10 -2.77 4.57
CA LEU A 34 10.40 -2.30 5.93
C LEU A 34 10.55 -3.50 6.85
N VAL A 35 11.64 -3.51 7.61
CA VAL A 35 11.91 -4.51 8.67
C VAL A 35 11.96 -3.79 9.99
N LEU A 36 11.17 -4.24 10.98
CA LEU A 36 11.12 -3.66 12.30
C LEU A 36 11.55 -4.65 13.36
N ALA A 37 12.35 -4.18 14.32
CA ALA A 37 12.71 -4.90 15.52
C ALA A 37 12.70 -3.96 16.73
N TYR A 38 12.68 -4.56 17.93
CA TYR A 38 12.78 -3.83 19.21
C TYR A 38 14.03 -4.27 19.97
N ASP A 39 14.91 -3.31 20.29
CA ASP A 39 16.15 -3.49 21.06
C ASP A 39 17.09 -4.61 20.56
N ARG A 40 16.95 -5.07 19.32
CA ARG A 40 17.79 -6.14 18.75
C ARG A 40 18.18 -5.85 17.31
N TYR A 41 19.18 -6.59 16.84
CA TYR A 41 19.54 -6.72 15.43
C TYR A 41 18.87 -7.98 14.87
N PRO A 42 18.03 -7.91 13.84
CA PRO A 42 17.22 -9.03 13.41
C PRO A 42 17.82 -9.87 12.29
N PHE A 43 19.06 -9.62 11.86
CA PHE A 43 19.68 -10.29 10.73
C PHE A 43 20.78 -11.26 11.15
N VAL A 44 21.04 -12.28 10.34
CA VAL A 44 22.10 -13.27 10.54
C VAL A 44 23.47 -12.68 10.18
N SER A 45 23.52 -11.77 9.17
CA SER A 45 24.74 -11.16 8.64
C SER A 45 24.71 -9.65 8.81
N ASP A 46 25.90 -9.06 8.96
CA ASP A 46 26.08 -7.61 8.92
C ASP A 46 26.15 -7.07 7.49
N GLU A 47 26.35 -7.94 6.50
CA GLU A 47 26.31 -7.59 5.07
C GLU A 47 24.84 -7.58 4.60
N LEU A 48 24.22 -6.41 4.61
CA LEU A 48 22.88 -6.18 4.13
C LEU A 48 22.89 -5.43 2.80
N PRO A 49 21.86 -5.63 1.96
CA PRO A 49 21.61 -4.75 0.82
C PRO A 49 21.51 -3.29 1.25
N GLU A 50 21.64 -2.37 0.31
CA GLU A 50 21.52 -0.94 0.56
C GLU A 50 20.20 -0.63 1.31
N HIS A 51 20.31 0.04 2.44
CA HIS A 51 19.19 0.38 3.30
C HIS A 51 19.46 1.66 4.09
N THR A 52 18.38 2.22 4.67
CA THR A 52 18.49 3.25 5.71
C THR A 52 17.99 2.69 7.02
N LEU A 53 18.68 3.04 8.12
CA LEU A 53 18.31 2.69 9.47
C LEU A 53 17.78 3.93 10.20
N GLN A 54 16.53 3.86 10.68
CA GLN A 54 15.95 4.83 11.61
C GLN A 54 15.76 4.16 12.98
N THR A 55 15.86 4.96 14.06
CA THR A 55 15.68 4.47 15.42
C THR A 55 14.76 5.37 16.23
N GLY A 56 14.10 4.79 17.23
CA GLY A 56 13.31 5.55 18.20
C GLY A 56 12.22 6.43 17.56
N GLU A 57 12.32 7.72 17.80
CA GLU A 57 11.36 8.72 17.30
C GLU A 57 11.35 8.83 15.79
N GLU A 58 12.52 8.81 15.16
CA GLU A 58 12.63 8.88 13.70
C GLU A 58 11.96 7.67 13.04
N ALA A 59 12.17 6.47 13.61
CA ALA A 59 11.51 5.26 13.14
C ALA A 59 9.99 5.34 13.29
N TYR A 60 9.51 5.83 14.44
CA TYR A 60 8.06 5.96 14.67
C TYR A 60 7.42 6.99 13.76
N LEU A 61 8.05 8.15 13.58
CA LEU A 61 7.58 9.19 12.68
C LEU A 61 7.56 8.69 11.23
N PHE A 62 8.62 8.00 10.80
CA PHE A 62 8.68 7.41 9.45
C PHE A 62 7.54 6.42 9.21
N LEU A 63 7.26 5.55 10.19
CA LEU A 63 6.13 4.61 10.12
C LEU A 63 4.78 5.32 10.06
N LEU A 64 4.61 6.37 10.88
CA LEU A 64 3.37 7.15 10.93
C LEU A 64 3.12 7.87 9.60
N GLU A 65 4.13 8.49 9.01
CA GLU A 65 4.04 9.07 7.66
C GLU A 65 3.73 8.00 6.60
N THR A 66 4.36 6.81 6.72
CA THR A 66 4.16 5.71 5.76
C THR A 66 2.73 5.18 5.83
N ILE A 67 2.21 4.83 7.01
CA ILE A 67 0.84 4.29 7.16
C ILE A 67 -0.23 5.33 6.85
N CYS A 68 0.08 6.60 6.98
CA CYS A 68 -0.80 7.68 6.54
C CYS A 68 -0.72 7.95 5.02
N GLY A 69 0.14 7.26 4.28
CA GLY A 69 0.29 7.41 2.84
C GLY A 69 1.08 8.67 2.44
N LEU A 70 1.76 9.37 3.37
CA LEU A 70 2.52 10.58 3.04
C LEU A 70 3.89 10.28 2.40
N LYS A 71 4.30 9.00 2.41
CA LYS A 71 5.51 8.49 1.72
C LYS A 71 5.17 7.64 0.49
N SER A 72 3.92 7.61 0.07
CA SER A 72 3.45 6.90 -1.11
C SER A 72 3.53 7.80 -2.35
N LYS A 73 3.61 7.20 -3.55
CA LYS A 73 3.55 7.94 -4.83
C LYS A 73 2.20 8.66 -4.99
N LEU A 74 1.10 8.06 -4.49
CA LEU A 74 -0.18 8.74 -4.32
C LEU A 74 -0.35 9.12 -2.86
N ILE A 75 -0.17 10.41 -2.56
CA ILE A 75 -0.25 10.88 -1.17
C ILE A 75 -1.64 10.63 -0.58
N GLY A 76 -1.64 10.03 0.62
CA GLY A 76 -2.85 9.74 1.37
C GLY A 76 -3.64 8.52 0.89
N GLU A 77 -3.07 7.67 0.03
CA GLU A 77 -3.71 6.41 -0.38
C GLU A 77 -4.10 5.52 0.81
N ASN A 78 -5.06 4.62 0.60
CA ASN A 78 -5.56 3.73 1.65
C ASN A 78 -4.98 2.33 1.59
N GLU A 79 -4.43 1.91 0.47
CA GLU A 79 -3.89 0.57 0.24
C GLU A 79 -2.78 0.23 1.24
N ILE A 80 -1.95 1.21 1.59
CA ILE A 80 -0.88 1.04 2.58
C ILE A 80 -1.42 0.64 3.96
N VAL A 81 -2.59 1.14 4.36
CA VAL A 81 -3.22 0.76 5.64
C VAL A 81 -3.62 -0.72 5.63
N GLY A 82 -4.12 -1.20 4.50
CA GLY A 82 -4.44 -2.62 4.30
C GLY A 82 -3.20 -3.51 4.41
N GLN A 83 -2.10 -3.11 3.74
CA GLN A 83 -0.82 -3.82 3.78
C GLN A 83 -0.24 -3.86 5.22
N PHE A 84 -0.30 -2.76 5.96
CA PHE A 84 0.10 -2.74 7.38
C PHE A 84 -0.73 -3.68 8.24
N LYS A 85 -2.06 -3.72 8.05
CA LYS A 85 -2.95 -4.63 8.80
C LYS A 85 -2.64 -6.09 8.52
N GLU A 86 -2.38 -6.45 7.27
CA GLU A 86 -2.04 -7.82 6.90
C GLU A 86 -0.68 -8.22 7.48
N ALA A 87 0.34 -7.38 7.36
CA ALA A 87 1.64 -7.60 7.98
C ALA A 87 1.54 -7.74 9.52
N TYR A 88 0.71 -6.91 10.16
CA TYR A 88 0.46 -6.98 11.61
C TYR A 88 -0.21 -8.31 12.00
N LYS A 89 -1.20 -8.75 11.22
CA LYS A 89 -1.88 -10.02 11.45
C LYS A 89 -0.91 -11.20 11.36
N ILE A 90 -0.08 -11.24 10.31
CA ILE A 90 0.95 -12.28 10.12
C ILE A 90 1.93 -12.28 11.30
N TYR A 91 2.45 -11.10 11.66
CA TYR A 91 3.37 -10.96 12.80
C TYR A 91 2.72 -11.38 14.12
N GLY A 92 1.46 -11.01 14.36
CA GLY A 92 0.70 -11.36 15.57
C GLY A 92 0.48 -12.86 15.75
N GLN A 93 0.48 -13.63 14.68
CA GLN A 93 0.37 -15.09 14.69
C GLN A 93 1.70 -15.80 14.96
N SER A 94 2.84 -15.09 14.86
CA SER A 94 4.15 -15.68 15.11
C SER A 94 4.34 -16.06 16.58
N THR A 95 4.97 -17.23 16.82
CA THR A 95 5.27 -17.74 18.15
C THR A 95 6.28 -16.87 18.90
N PHE A 96 7.21 -16.23 18.20
CA PHE A 96 8.32 -15.44 18.76
C PHE A 96 8.12 -13.93 18.65
N LYS A 97 6.86 -13.46 18.56
CA LYS A 97 6.54 -12.03 18.48
C LYS A 97 6.99 -11.26 19.71
N ASP A 98 7.50 -10.05 19.48
CA ASP A 98 7.86 -9.11 20.57
C ASP A 98 6.62 -8.33 21.02
N THR A 99 6.27 -8.45 22.28
CA THR A 99 5.09 -7.78 22.87
C THR A 99 5.20 -6.26 22.83
N LYS A 100 6.42 -5.71 23.00
CA LYS A 100 6.62 -4.26 22.94
C LYS A 100 6.44 -3.73 21.53
N LEU A 101 6.93 -4.47 20.52
CA LEU A 101 6.72 -4.12 19.13
C LEU A 101 5.23 -4.17 18.75
N LEU A 102 4.49 -5.19 19.21
CA LEU A 102 3.02 -5.24 19.02
C LEU A 102 2.33 -4.01 19.61
N GLN A 103 2.66 -3.64 20.86
CA GLN A 103 2.09 -2.45 21.48
C GLN A 103 2.42 -1.15 20.75
N ILE A 104 3.63 -1.05 20.15
CA ILE A 104 4.01 0.10 19.32
C ILE A 104 3.15 0.14 18.05
N LEU A 105 2.96 -1.00 17.38
CA LEU A 105 2.15 -1.09 16.17
C LEU A 105 0.67 -0.77 16.43
N GLU A 106 0.10 -1.24 17.54
CA GLU A 106 -1.27 -0.88 17.95
C GLU A 106 -1.44 0.63 18.15
N LYS A 107 -0.46 1.27 18.80
CA LYS A 107 -0.48 2.72 18.95
C LYS A 107 -0.31 3.45 17.64
N LEU A 108 0.54 2.92 16.74
CA LEU A 108 0.72 3.44 15.40
C LEU A 108 -0.61 3.43 14.62
N PHE A 109 -1.37 2.32 14.68
CA PHE A 109 -2.69 2.25 14.04
C PHE A 109 -3.67 3.29 14.59
N LYS A 110 -3.69 3.49 15.91
CA LYS A 110 -4.55 4.49 16.54
C LYS A 110 -4.14 5.90 16.09
N ASP A 111 -2.88 6.24 16.20
CA ASP A 111 -2.36 7.57 15.85
C ASP A 111 -2.57 7.86 14.35
N ALA A 112 -2.34 6.86 13.49
CA ALA A 112 -2.62 6.98 12.06
C ALA A 112 -4.11 7.21 11.77
N LYS A 113 -5.01 6.52 12.49
CA LYS A 113 -6.45 6.75 12.35
C LYS A 113 -6.83 8.18 12.74
N ASP A 114 -6.31 8.68 13.84
CA ASP A 114 -6.59 10.04 14.34
C ASP A 114 -6.07 11.10 13.34
N ILE A 115 -4.83 10.98 12.87
CA ILE A 115 -4.27 11.87 11.85
C ILE A 115 -5.06 11.84 10.55
N ARG A 116 -5.39 10.64 10.04
CA ARG A 116 -6.16 10.51 8.79
C ARG A 116 -7.54 11.13 8.91
N THR A 117 -8.21 10.96 10.06
CA THR A 117 -9.53 11.51 10.30
C THR A 117 -9.53 13.03 10.47
N GLN A 118 -8.49 13.59 11.10
CA GLN A 118 -8.46 15.03 11.38
C GLN A 118 -7.87 15.85 10.22
N TYR A 119 -6.84 15.35 9.55
CA TYR A 119 -6.04 16.14 8.62
C TYR A 119 -6.07 15.64 7.17
N LEU A 120 -6.35 14.34 6.94
CA LEU A 120 -6.23 13.74 5.61
C LEU A 120 -7.57 13.39 4.97
N ILE A 121 -8.70 13.84 5.55
CA ILE A 121 -10.02 13.71 4.92
C ILE A 121 -10.01 14.46 3.58
N GLY A 122 -10.43 13.76 2.52
CA GLY A 122 -10.48 14.32 1.18
C GLY A 122 -9.12 14.38 0.45
N ILE A 123 -7.98 14.14 1.13
CA ILE A 123 -6.69 13.89 0.47
C ILE A 123 -6.63 12.46 -0.04
N SER A 124 -7.07 11.51 0.77
CA SER A 124 -7.01 10.06 0.53
C SER A 124 -8.04 9.51 -0.47
N GLN A 125 -8.88 10.33 -1.08
CA GLN A 125 -9.96 9.83 -1.96
C GLN A 125 -9.49 9.40 -3.36
N LYS A 126 -8.19 9.43 -3.64
CA LYS A 126 -7.66 9.08 -4.94
C LYS A 126 -6.80 7.82 -4.88
N THR A 127 -7.46 6.69 -4.73
CA THR A 127 -6.85 5.39 -5.03
C THR A 127 -6.69 5.25 -6.54
N TYR A 128 -5.80 4.38 -7.00
CA TYR A 128 -5.69 4.01 -8.42
C TYR A 128 -7.06 3.64 -8.99
N ALA A 129 -7.85 2.90 -8.21
CA ALA A 129 -9.20 2.49 -8.59
C ALA A 129 -10.14 3.70 -8.77
N SER A 130 -10.06 4.72 -7.90
CA SER A 130 -10.91 5.91 -8.01
C SER A 130 -10.53 6.80 -9.19
N LEU A 131 -9.23 6.94 -9.48
CA LEU A 131 -8.74 7.69 -10.65
C LEU A 131 -9.11 6.96 -11.95
N THR A 132 -8.91 5.64 -12.00
CA THR A 132 -9.34 4.80 -13.12
C THR A 132 -10.85 4.90 -13.37
N ARG A 133 -11.66 4.89 -12.28
CA ARG A 133 -13.10 5.12 -12.39
C ARG A 133 -13.41 6.49 -12.99
N ARG A 134 -12.66 7.52 -12.65
CA ARG A 134 -12.84 8.86 -13.22
C ARG A 134 -12.63 8.85 -14.75
N HIS A 135 -11.59 8.17 -15.21
CA HIS A 135 -11.33 8.05 -16.65
C HIS A 135 -12.42 7.24 -17.37
N LEU A 136 -12.70 6.02 -16.91
CA LEU A 136 -13.60 5.10 -17.59
C LEU A 136 -15.09 5.46 -17.43
N ILE A 137 -15.52 5.77 -16.20
CA ILE A 137 -16.94 5.96 -15.91
C ILE A 137 -17.37 7.42 -16.03
N GLN A 138 -16.58 8.37 -15.51
CA GLN A 138 -17.02 9.77 -15.50
C GLN A 138 -16.71 10.50 -16.81
N ARG A 139 -15.49 10.31 -17.36
CA ARG A 139 -15.07 10.99 -18.60
C ARG A 139 -15.55 10.23 -19.84
N ALA A 140 -15.21 8.94 -19.95
CA ALA A 140 -15.56 8.13 -21.11
C ALA A 140 -17.00 7.58 -21.08
N ARG A 141 -17.72 7.70 -19.94
CA ARG A 141 -19.12 7.23 -19.75
C ARG A 141 -19.30 5.75 -20.12
N ALA A 142 -18.30 4.93 -19.86
CA ALA A 142 -18.32 3.50 -20.15
C ALA A 142 -19.51 2.81 -19.45
N GLN A 143 -20.35 2.13 -20.24
CA GLN A 143 -21.46 1.31 -19.75
C GLN A 143 -21.03 -0.13 -19.44
N HIS A 144 -19.92 -0.56 -20.05
CA HIS A 144 -19.33 -1.88 -19.85
C HIS A 144 -17.80 -1.74 -19.78
N VAL A 145 -17.18 -2.33 -18.78
CA VAL A 145 -15.72 -2.32 -18.58
C VAL A 145 -15.22 -3.73 -18.37
N VAL A 146 -14.13 -4.09 -19.05
CA VAL A 146 -13.41 -5.33 -18.73
C VAL A 146 -12.24 -5.04 -17.80
N VAL A 147 -12.23 -5.70 -16.66
CA VAL A 147 -11.11 -5.68 -15.70
C VAL A 147 -10.21 -6.87 -15.98
N ILE A 148 -8.94 -6.60 -16.24
CA ILE A 148 -7.91 -7.61 -16.52
C ILE A 148 -7.04 -7.78 -15.28
N GLY A 149 -7.08 -8.99 -14.71
CA GLY A 149 -6.45 -9.34 -13.43
C GLY A 149 -7.45 -9.73 -12.35
N SER A 150 -6.97 -10.36 -11.28
CA SER A 150 -7.80 -10.87 -10.17
C SER A 150 -7.18 -10.60 -8.78
N GLY A 151 -6.22 -9.69 -8.70
CA GLY A 151 -5.62 -9.24 -7.44
C GLY A 151 -6.48 -8.21 -6.70
N THR A 152 -5.95 -7.68 -5.60
CA THR A 152 -6.63 -6.69 -4.75
C THR A 152 -7.06 -5.45 -5.54
N LEU A 153 -6.18 -4.91 -6.40
CA LEU A 153 -6.51 -3.74 -7.22
C LEU A 153 -7.64 -4.02 -8.21
N ALA A 154 -7.69 -5.24 -8.78
CA ALA A 154 -8.80 -5.65 -9.66
C ALA A 154 -10.14 -5.67 -8.89
N GLU A 155 -10.15 -6.20 -7.67
CA GLU A 155 -11.32 -6.23 -6.80
C GLU A 155 -11.78 -4.82 -6.41
N ASP A 156 -10.84 -3.90 -6.13
CA ASP A 156 -11.14 -2.49 -5.87
C ASP A 156 -11.77 -1.81 -7.09
N LEU A 157 -11.25 -2.04 -8.29
CA LEU A 157 -11.84 -1.56 -9.54
C LEU A 157 -13.26 -2.09 -9.73
N ILE A 158 -13.47 -3.39 -9.55
CA ILE A 158 -14.79 -4.02 -9.63
C ILE A 158 -15.76 -3.34 -8.67
N ASN A 159 -15.35 -3.12 -7.42
CA ASN A 159 -16.17 -2.44 -6.41
C ASN A 159 -16.52 -1.00 -6.79
N GLN A 160 -15.61 -0.29 -7.46
CA GLN A 160 -15.83 1.07 -7.94
C GLN A 160 -16.76 1.12 -9.18
N PHE A 161 -16.69 0.12 -10.06
CA PHE A 161 -17.42 0.14 -11.34
C PHE A 161 -18.82 -0.46 -11.25
N LYS A 162 -19.01 -1.57 -10.51
CA LYS A 162 -20.24 -2.38 -10.50
C LYS A 162 -21.53 -1.62 -10.21
N LYS A 163 -21.44 -0.46 -9.56
CA LYS A 163 -22.60 0.40 -9.29
C LYS A 163 -23.00 1.31 -10.45
N LYS A 164 -22.16 1.41 -11.49
CA LYS A 164 -22.30 2.39 -12.57
C LYS A 164 -22.17 1.80 -13.97
N ALA A 165 -21.56 0.62 -14.10
CA ALA A 165 -21.33 -0.06 -15.37
C ALA A 165 -21.41 -1.58 -15.19
N GLN A 166 -21.65 -2.30 -16.27
CA GLN A 166 -21.45 -3.75 -16.29
C GLN A 166 -19.96 -4.04 -16.25
N VAL A 167 -19.57 -5.02 -15.45
CA VAL A 167 -18.17 -5.42 -15.33
C VAL A 167 -18.00 -6.86 -15.81
N THR A 168 -16.99 -7.07 -16.62
CA THR A 168 -16.50 -8.39 -17.02
C THR A 168 -15.09 -8.55 -16.48
N ILE A 169 -14.71 -9.74 -16.03
CA ILE A 169 -13.37 -10.05 -15.55
C ILE A 169 -12.64 -11.01 -16.49
N CYS A 170 -11.34 -10.77 -16.72
CA CYS A 170 -10.45 -11.66 -17.46
C CYS A 170 -9.13 -11.82 -16.69
N ALA A 171 -8.79 -13.01 -16.22
CA ALA A 171 -7.52 -13.23 -15.53
C ALA A 171 -7.08 -14.70 -15.60
N ARG A 172 -5.76 -14.93 -15.36
CA ARG A 172 -5.14 -16.27 -15.42
C ARG A 172 -5.59 -17.22 -14.31
N ASN A 173 -5.81 -16.70 -13.10
CA ASN A 173 -6.24 -17.52 -11.96
C ASN A 173 -7.74 -17.79 -12.02
N SER A 174 -8.12 -18.91 -12.64
CA SER A 174 -9.53 -19.28 -12.87
C SER A 174 -10.31 -19.46 -11.57
N GLN A 175 -9.69 -19.97 -10.50
CA GLN A 175 -10.33 -20.13 -9.19
C GLN A 175 -10.70 -18.76 -8.60
N ARG A 176 -9.76 -17.82 -8.58
CA ARG A 176 -10.00 -16.46 -8.06
C ARG A 176 -11.00 -15.69 -8.93
N VAL A 177 -10.98 -15.89 -10.24
CA VAL A 177 -11.97 -15.33 -11.17
C VAL A 177 -13.37 -15.85 -10.84
N ALA A 178 -13.53 -17.16 -10.60
CA ALA A 178 -14.82 -17.75 -10.24
C ALA A 178 -15.35 -17.21 -8.90
N GLU A 179 -14.49 -17.04 -7.91
CA GLU A 179 -14.83 -16.43 -6.62
C GLU A 179 -15.35 -15.00 -6.80
N LEU A 180 -14.58 -14.15 -7.49
CA LEU A 180 -14.94 -12.74 -7.72
C LEU A 180 -16.22 -12.64 -8.56
N ALA A 181 -16.35 -13.47 -9.59
CA ALA A 181 -17.53 -13.50 -10.44
C ALA A 181 -18.79 -13.87 -9.64
N LYS A 182 -18.69 -14.85 -8.73
CA LYS A 182 -19.78 -15.26 -7.85
C LYS A 182 -20.15 -14.15 -6.84
N ILE A 183 -19.15 -13.55 -6.19
CA ILE A 183 -19.36 -12.50 -5.17
C ILE A 183 -19.98 -11.23 -5.77
N HIS A 184 -19.55 -10.85 -6.97
CA HIS A 184 -19.90 -9.57 -7.57
C HIS A 184 -20.89 -9.68 -8.74
N GLY A 185 -21.28 -10.89 -9.13
CA GLY A 185 -22.21 -11.12 -10.26
C GLY A 185 -21.62 -10.73 -11.62
N LEU A 186 -20.35 -11.08 -11.88
CA LEU A 186 -19.61 -10.65 -13.05
C LEU A 186 -19.73 -11.63 -14.20
N LYS A 187 -19.67 -11.12 -15.43
CA LYS A 187 -19.36 -11.94 -16.62
C LYS A 187 -17.86 -12.25 -16.62
N VAL A 188 -17.49 -13.38 -17.23
CA VAL A 188 -16.10 -13.85 -17.31
C VAL A 188 -15.73 -14.01 -18.78
N ILE A 189 -14.56 -13.51 -19.15
CA ILE A 189 -13.85 -13.88 -20.38
C ILE A 189 -12.71 -14.82 -19.95
N PRO A 190 -12.67 -16.06 -20.45
CA PRO A 190 -11.58 -17.00 -20.16
C PRO A 190 -10.24 -16.39 -20.58
N TRP A 191 -9.16 -16.69 -19.82
CA TRP A 191 -7.84 -16.14 -20.14
C TRP A 191 -7.32 -16.52 -21.53
N ASP A 192 -7.66 -17.71 -21.99
CA ASP A 192 -7.26 -18.21 -23.30
C ASP A 192 -7.97 -17.46 -24.44
N GLU A 193 -9.12 -16.83 -24.15
CA GLU A 193 -9.86 -15.99 -25.06
C GLU A 193 -9.49 -14.50 -24.96
N ARG A 194 -8.42 -14.13 -24.23
CA ARG A 194 -8.01 -12.73 -24.03
C ARG A 194 -7.74 -11.96 -25.33
N HIS A 195 -7.46 -12.65 -26.44
CA HIS A 195 -7.37 -12.03 -27.77
C HIS A 195 -8.68 -11.35 -28.19
N SER A 196 -9.84 -11.80 -27.69
CA SER A 196 -11.15 -11.19 -27.95
C SER A 196 -11.30 -9.81 -27.30
N LEU A 197 -10.41 -9.44 -26.36
CA LEU A 197 -10.37 -8.12 -25.71
C LEU A 197 -10.16 -6.98 -26.70
N VAL A 198 -9.60 -7.25 -27.87
CA VAL A 198 -9.50 -6.32 -28.99
C VAL A 198 -10.86 -5.74 -29.41
N ASN A 199 -11.95 -6.46 -29.15
CA ASN A 199 -13.32 -6.04 -29.45
C ASN A 199 -13.96 -5.19 -28.31
N GLN A 200 -13.33 -5.06 -27.17
CA GLN A 200 -13.87 -4.33 -26.03
C GLN A 200 -13.37 -2.88 -26.03
N PRO A 201 -14.25 -1.89 -25.95
CA PRO A 201 -13.83 -0.48 -26.01
C PRO A 201 -13.18 0.00 -24.71
N TYR A 202 -13.55 -0.53 -23.56
CA TYR A 202 -13.12 -0.03 -22.27
C TYR A 202 -12.44 -1.14 -21.45
N LEU A 203 -11.15 -0.99 -21.24
CA LEU A 203 -10.29 -1.97 -20.59
C LEU A 203 -9.55 -1.35 -19.41
N ALA A 204 -9.47 -2.07 -18.31
CA ALA A 204 -8.67 -1.71 -17.14
C ALA A 204 -7.75 -2.87 -16.75
N ASN A 205 -6.46 -2.75 -17.06
CA ASN A 205 -5.46 -3.76 -16.73
C ASN A 205 -4.86 -3.49 -15.36
N THR A 206 -4.77 -4.55 -14.55
CA THR A 206 -4.10 -4.55 -13.23
C THR A 206 -2.96 -5.57 -13.16
N VAL A 207 -2.68 -6.24 -14.26
CA VAL A 207 -1.61 -7.24 -14.33
C VAL A 207 -0.29 -6.54 -14.58
N GLY A 208 0.68 -6.75 -13.69
CA GLY A 208 2.10 -6.44 -13.91
C GLY A 208 2.87 -7.72 -14.23
N ALA A 209 3.73 -7.69 -15.22
CA ALA A 209 4.62 -8.79 -15.57
C ALA A 209 5.79 -8.28 -16.45
N ASP A 210 6.90 -9.01 -16.46
CA ASP A 210 8.02 -8.71 -17.32
C ASP A 210 7.77 -9.03 -18.81
N SER A 211 6.69 -9.75 -19.11
CA SER A 211 6.30 -10.10 -20.48
C SER A 211 5.18 -9.19 -20.99
N ILE A 212 5.28 -8.79 -22.26
CA ILE A 212 4.25 -8.02 -22.94
C ILE A 212 3.04 -8.93 -23.24
N LEU A 213 1.86 -8.51 -22.80
CA LEU A 213 0.58 -9.20 -23.05
C LEU A 213 -0.21 -8.55 -24.18
N PHE A 214 -0.06 -7.24 -24.37
CA PHE A 214 -0.75 -6.46 -25.40
C PHE A 214 0.28 -5.67 -26.19
N ASP A 215 0.58 -6.17 -27.38
CA ASP A 215 1.60 -5.60 -28.28
C ASP A 215 1.00 -4.59 -29.27
N GLU A 216 1.86 -4.07 -30.14
CA GLU A 216 1.46 -3.11 -31.17
C GLU A 216 0.38 -3.67 -32.10
N ASN A 217 0.42 -4.98 -32.44
CA ASN A 217 -0.57 -5.61 -33.30
C ASN A 217 -1.96 -5.62 -32.63
N PHE A 218 -2.02 -5.88 -31.32
CA PHE A 218 -3.27 -5.75 -30.55
C PHE A 218 -3.83 -4.35 -30.68
N PHE A 219 -3.02 -3.32 -30.44
CA PHE A 219 -3.49 -1.93 -30.47
C PHE A 219 -3.86 -1.44 -31.85
N GLN A 220 -3.15 -1.84 -32.91
CA GLN A 220 -3.54 -1.55 -34.29
C GLN A 220 -4.91 -2.11 -34.65
N GLN A 221 -5.26 -3.28 -34.16
CA GLN A 221 -6.61 -3.85 -34.38
C GLN A 221 -7.65 -3.19 -33.49
N TRP A 222 -7.26 -2.87 -32.22
CA TRP A 222 -8.15 -2.26 -31.23
C TRP A 222 -8.59 -0.86 -31.65
N THR A 223 -7.73 -0.05 -32.26
CA THR A 223 -8.03 1.32 -32.73
C THR A 223 -8.78 1.40 -34.03
N LYS A 224 -8.86 0.33 -34.83
CA LYS A 224 -9.55 0.34 -36.13
C LYS A 224 -11.06 0.57 -36.07
N LYS A 225 -11.67 0.51 -34.91
CA LYS A 225 -13.10 0.69 -34.70
C LYS A 225 -13.42 2.16 -34.41
N ASN A 226 -14.42 2.71 -35.10
CA ASN A 226 -14.84 4.13 -35.00
C ASN A 226 -15.69 4.42 -33.76
N GLU A 227 -15.29 3.93 -32.60
CA GLU A 227 -15.94 4.22 -31.33
C GLU A 227 -14.93 4.74 -30.31
N GLN A 228 -15.39 5.52 -29.33
CA GLN A 228 -14.53 5.96 -28.22
C GLN A 228 -14.00 4.74 -27.47
N ARG A 229 -12.68 4.69 -27.29
CA ARG A 229 -11.99 3.59 -26.64
C ARG A 229 -11.05 4.10 -25.57
N LEU A 230 -10.91 3.35 -24.49
CA LEU A 230 -10.00 3.70 -23.42
C LEU A 230 -9.43 2.44 -22.79
N PHE A 231 -8.12 2.32 -22.84
CA PHE A 231 -7.33 1.29 -22.15
C PHE A 231 -6.57 1.94 -21.02
N VAL A 232 -6.86 1.57 -19.77
CA VAL A 232 -6.11 2.01 -18.60
C VAL A 232 -5.19 0.90 -18.14
N ASP A 233 -3.87 1.13 -18.19
CA ASP A 233 -2.86 0.18 -17.74
C ASP A 233 -2.31 0.60 -16.38
N LEU A 234 -2.63 -0.20 -15.35
CA LEU A 234 -2.14 -0.05 -13.98
C LEU A 234 -1.06 -1.11 -13.65
N GLY A 235 -0.62 -1.88 -14.65
CA GLY A 235 0.43 -2.90 -14.48
C GLY A 235 1.77 -2.28 -14.12
N SER A 236 2.47 -2.90 -13.16
CA SER A 236 3.85 -2.55 -12.83
C SER A 236 4.63 -3.85 -12.55
N PRO A 237 5.57 -4.23 -13.44
CA PRO A 237 5.90 -3.63 -14.75
C PRO A 237 4.71 -3.62 -15.73
N SER A 238 4.71 -2.63 -16.65
CA SER A 238 3.66 -2.51 -17.69
C SER A 238 3.71 -3.70 -18.65
N VAL A 239 2.53 -4.20 -19.00
CA VAL A 239 2.37 -5.35 -19.93
C VAL A 239 1.91 -4.91 -21.32
N ILE A 240 1.84 -3.60 -21.58
CA ILE A 240 1.48 -3.05 -22.88
C ILE A 240 2.71 -2.52 -23.62
N LYS A 241 2.73 -2.70 -24.94
CA LYS A 241 3.74 -2.12 -25.83
C LYS A 241 3.04 -1.42 -26.98
N THR A 242 2.96 -0.09 -26.92
CA THR A 242 2.40 0.75 -27.97
C THR A 242 2.89 2.18 -27.85
N ALA A 243 3.01 2.87 -28.97
CA ALA A 243 3.31 4.29 -29.04
C ALA A 243 2.12 5.20 -28.78
N LEU A 244 0.88 4.64 -28.73
CA LEU A 244 -0.33 5.40 -28.46
C LEU A 244 -0.28 6.08 -27.09
N THR A 245 -0.86 7.27 -27.04
CA THR A 245 -0.85 8.18 -25.89
C THR A 245 -2.23 8.30 -25.23
N ILE A 246 -2.33 9.13 -24.21
CA ILE A 246 -3.59 9.41 -23.53
C ILE A 246 -4.63 10.03 -24.46
N ASP A 247 -4.20 10.86 -25.44
CA ASP A 247 -5.08 11.46 -26.43
C ASP A 247 -5.68 10.44 -27.39
N GLU A 248 -4.98 9.30 -27.56
CA GLU A 248 -5.41 8.18 -28.38
C GLU A 248 -6.08 7.06 -27.57
N GLY A 249 -6.37 7.32 -26.30
CA GLY A 249 -7.13 6.43 -25.42
C GLY A 249 -6.28 5.43 -24.63
N ILE A 250 -4.98 5.65 -24.47
CA ILE A 250 -4.11 4.84 -23.61
C ILE A 250 -3.70 5.64 -22.39
N VAL A 251 -4.20 5.25 -21.24
CA VAL A 251 -3.84 5.84 -19.93
C VAL A 251 -2.92 4.88 -19.19
N ARG A 252 -1.71 5.31 -18.90
CA ARG A 252 -0.73 4.51 -18.17
C ARG A 252 -0.74 4.85 -16.68
N LEU A 253 -0.15 3.99 -15.88
CA LEU A 253 0.01 4.21 -14.45
C LEU A 253 0.71 5.55 -14.15
N GLU A 254 1.64 5.97 -15.00
CA GLU A 254 2.35 7.23 -14.91
C GLU A 254 1.43 8.44 -15.11
N ASP A 255 0.49 8.36 -16.05
CA ASP A 255 -0.55 9.41 -16.29
C ASP A 255 -1.46 9.56 -15.06
N ILE A 256 -1.83 8.41 -14.46
CA ILE A 256 -2.60 8.37 -13.21
C ILE A 256 -1.81 9.04 -12.07
N PHE A 257 -0.50 8.80 -11.97
CA PHE A 257 0.36 9.46 -10.98
C PHE A 257 0.44 10.97 -11.20
N ASN A 258 0.65 11.39 -12.45
CA ASN A 258 0.76 12.82 -12.80
C ASN A 258 -0.55 13.57 -12.51
N GLU A 259 -1.71 12.97 -12.83
CA GLU A 259 -3.00 13.53 -12.47
C GLU A 259 -3.18 13.64 -10.95
N GLY A 260 -2.70 12.66 -10.20
CA GLY A 260 -2.64 12.69 -8.74
C GLY A 260 -1.83 13.88 -8.22
N ALA A 261 -0.64 14.08 -8.76
CA ALA A 261 0.32 15.12 -8.33
C ALA A 261 -0.20 16.56 -8.53
N ILE A 262 -0.92 16.84 -9.64
CA ILE A 262 -1.49 18.19 -9.90
C ILE A 262 -2.49 18.60 -8.81
N VAL A 263 -3.32 17.66 -8.36
CA VAL A 263 -4.31 17.93 -7.28
C VAL A 263 -3.64 18.03 -5.91
N GLU A 264 -2.47 17.49 -5.78
CA GLU A 264 -1.67 17.47 -4.56
C GLU A 264 -1.13 18.84 -4.18
N GLY A 265 -0.73 19.66 -5.17
CA GLY A 265 -0.31 21.04 -4.95
C GLY A 265 -1.37 21.90 -4.22
N GLN A 266 -2.65 21.57 -4.41
CA GLN A 266 -3.76 22.27 -3.75
C GLN A 266 -3.97 21.84 -2.28
N LYS A 267 -3.34 20.77 -1.82
CA LYS A 267 -3.54 20.20 -0.47
C LYS A 267 -2.30 20.29 0.43
N GLN A 268 -1.26 20.98 -0.02
CA GLN A 268 0.02 21.07 0.72
C GLN A 268 -0.15 21.58 2.16
N VAL A 269 -1.02 22.56 2.39
CA VAL A 269 -1.27 23.09 3.73
C VAL A 269 -1.80 21.99 4.67
N GLN A 270 -2.74 21.18 4.19
CA GLN A 270 -3.31 20.06 4.96
C GLN A 270 -2.24 18.99 5.30
N ILE A 271 -1.36 18.69 4.34
CA ILE A 271 -0.25 17.76 4.51
C ILE A 271 0.75 18.29 5.52
N GLN A 272 1.08 19.57 5.48
CA GLN A 272 1.97 20.21 6.47
C GLN A 272 1.38 20.17 7.87
N LEU A 273 0.09 20.45 8.03
CA LEU A 273 -0.60 20.32 9.32
C LEU A 273 -0.60 18.87 9.84
N ALA A 274 -0.81 17.90 8.95
CA ALA A 274 -0.71 16.49 9.31
C ALA A 274 0.70 16.13 9.80
N ARG A 275 1.75 16.58 9.12
CA ARG A 275 3.15 16.34 9.53
C ARG A 275 3.47 16.99 10.87
N ALA A 276 3.05 18.22 11.12
CA ALA A 276 3.22 18.89 12.41
C ALA A 276 2.54 18.11 13.54
N ALA A 277 1.30 17.66 13.33
CA ALA A 277 0.59 16.84 14.29
C ALA A 277 1.26 15.47 14.52
N MET A 278 1.84 14.85 13.49
CA MET A 278 2.61 13.60 13.62
C MET A 278 3.86 13.79 14.49
N GLN A 279 4.58 14.89 14.32
CA GLN A 279 5.74 15.23 15.16
C GLN A 279 5.33 15.40 16.63
N GLU A 280 4.24 16.12 16.89
CA GLU A 280 3.71 16.31 18.24
C GLU A 280 3.30 14.97 18.89
N ILE A 281 2.60 14.11 18.16
CA ILE A 281 2.21 12.78 18.65
C ILE A 281 3.44 11.93 18.94
N THR A 282 4.45 11.96 18.07
CA THR A 282 5.71 11.21 18.25
C THR A 282 6.41 11.65 19.54
N LEU A 283 6.51 12.95 19.78
CA LEU A 283 7.10 13.51 21.00
C LEU A 283 6.30 13.11 22.25
N LYS A 284 4.96 13.16 22.20
CA LYS A 284 4.11 12.66 23.29
C LYS A 284 4.34 11.17 23.58
N ARG A 285 4.53 10.35 22.54
CA ARG A 285 4.84 8.93 22.71
C ARG A 285 6.17 8.71 23.43
N LYS A 286 7.19 9.51 23.15
CA LYS A 286 8.46 9.50 23.88
C LYS A 286 8.25 9.82 25.36
N THR A 287 7.67 10.97 25.64
CA THR A 287 7.52 11.51 27.02
C THR A 287 6.67 10.59 27.92
N LEU A 288 5.54 10.08 27.42
CA LEU A 288 4.68 9.17 28.19
C LEU A 288 5.38 7.85 28.56
N PHE A 289 6.35 7.41 27.76
CA PHE A 289 7.11 6.19 28.04
C PHE A 289 8.27 6.42 29.00
N GLU A 290 8.92 7.57 28.94
CA GLU A 290 9.93 7.94 29.92
C GLU A 290 9.33 8.09 31.32
N ALA A 291 8.12 8.66 31.43
CA ALA A 291 7.40 8.76 32.70
C ALA A 291 7.04 7.39 33.28
N LYS A 292 6.57 6.43 32.44
CA LYS A 292 6.27 5.06 32.89
C LYS A 292 7.51 4.30 33.33
N LEU A 293 8.65 4.46 32.66
CA LEU A 293 9.91 3.86 33.07
C LEU A 293 10.39 4.39 34.43
N LYS A 294 10.26 5.69 34.64
CA LYS A 294 10.61 6.30 35.97
C LYS A 294 9.70 5.79 37.09
N GLN A 295 8.39 5.63 36.82
CA GLN A 295 7.45 5.05 37.79
C GLN A 295 7.78 3.58 38.12
N SER A 296 8.08 2.76 37.08
CA SER A 296 8.45 1.35 37.31
C SER A 296 9.77 1.20 38.05
N ALA A 297 10.75 2.07 37.80
CA ALA A 297 12.03 2.08 38.52
C ALA A 297 11.85 2.54 39.99
N SER A 298 10.96 3.48 40.25
CA SER A 298 10.67 3.95 41.60
C SER A 298 9.91 2.93 42.47
N VAL A 299 9.13 2.03 41.83
CA VAL A 299 8.43 0.93 42.52
C VAL A 299 9.36 -0.24 42.84
N LEU A 300 10.42 -0.47 42.06
CA LEU A 300 11.41 -1.52 42.27
C LEU A 300 12.52 -1.13 43.28
N ALA A 301 12.77 0.16 43.44
CA ALA A 301 13.80 0.65 44.35
C ALA A 301 13.56 0.36 45.85
N PRO A 302 12.34 0.31 46.39
CA PRO A 302 12.12 -0.03 47.81
C PRO A 302 12.32 -1.51 48.16
N GLN A 303 12.20 -2.43 47.23
CA GLN A 303 12.34 -3.87 47.51
C GLN A 303 13.81 -4.32 47.68
N ILE A 304 14.73 -3.68 47.00
CA ILE A 304 16.17 -4.04 47.09
C ILE A 304 16.79 -3.59 48.44
N THR A 305 16.25 -2.54 49.07
CA THR A 305 16.74 -2.03 50.36
C THR A 305 16.22 -2.78 51.57
N GLN A 306 15.17 -3.60 51.43
CA GLN A 306 14.68 -4.45 52.53
C GLN A 306 15.42 -5.80 52.61
N ASP A 307 15.86 -6.36 51.50
CA ASP A 307 16.57 -7.65 51.50
C ASP A 307 18.05 -7.55 51.96
N MET A 308 18.64 -6.36 51.97
CA MET A 308 20.00 -6.15 52.46
C MET A 308 20.07 -5.89 53.98
N ARG A 309 19.00 -5.94 54.75
CA ARG A 309 19.00 -5.82 56.21
C ARG A 309 18.95 -7.17 56.94
N TYR A 310 18.97 -8.27 56.23
CA TYR A 310 18.96 -9.63 56.80
C TYR A 310 20.15 -10.50 56.33
N LEU A 311 21.24 -9.88 55.92
CA LEU A 311 22.58 -10.46 55.81
C LEU A 311 23.55 -9.63 56.67
#